data_a0e2bd2464cc8298b77585ab8d20d738
#
_entry.id   a0e2bd2464cc8298b77585ab8d20d738
#
_cell.length_a   1.000
_cell.length_b   1.000
_cell.length_c   1.000
_cell.angle_alpha   90.00
_cell.angle_beta   90.00
_cell.angle_gamma   90.00
#
_symmetry.space_group_name_H-M   'P 1'
#
loop_
_entity.id
_entity.type
_entity.pdbx_description
1 polymer ?
#
loop_
_entity_poly.entity_id
_entity_poly.type
_entity_poly.pdbx_seq_one_letter_code
_entity_poly.pdbx_strand_id
1 'polypeptide(L)' 'MTLFTKKEKIILNSELQRDDFIEKLDKAHVDYDVREDKASVFGGKVAYVFSIKSADLKKVV' A
#
# COMPACT_ATOMS: atom_id res chain seq x y z
N MET A 1 -2.65 26.69 9.91
CA MET A 1 -2.74 25.34 10.45
C MET A 1 -2.16 24.35 9.47
N THR A 2 -1.22 23.58 9.90
CA THR A 2 -0.55 22.63 9.05
C THR A 2 -1.16 21.26 9.26
N LEU A 3 -1.75 20.74 8.23
CA LEU A 3 -2.28 19.39 8.26
C LEU A 3 -1.23 18.44 7.73
N PHE A 4 -0.61 17.74 8.63
CA PHE A 4 0.30 16.69 8.26
C PHE A 4 -0.50 15.42 8.08
N THR A 5 -0.66 15.05 6.84
CA THR A 5 -1.26 13.76 6.54
C THR A 5 -0.13 12.74 6.54
N LYS A 6 -0.02 11.99 7.60
CA LYS A 6 0.93 10.90 7.66
C LYS A 6 0.47 9.80 6.74
N LYS A 7 1.37 9.35 5.90
CA LYS A 7 1.15 8.19 5.05
C LYS A 7 1.94 7.02 5.59
N GLU A 8 1.29 5.90 5.72
CA GLU A 8 1.94 4.65 6.08
C GLU A 8 2.34 3.90 4.83
N LYS A 9 3.51 3.29 4.86
CA LYS A 9 3.97 2.46 3.75
C LYS A 9 3.82 0.99 4.10
N ILE A 10 3.21 0.26 3.19
CA ILE A 10 3.03 -1.17 3.34
C ILE A 10 3.69 -1.85 2.16
N ILE A 11 4.58 -2.80 2.44
CA ILE A 11 5.34 -3.49 1.42
C ILE A 11 4.86 -4.92 1.32
N LEU A 12 4.43 -5.31 0.14
CA LEU A 12 3.99 -6.67 -0.16
C LEU A 12 4.87 -7.28 -1.23
N ASN A 13 5.17 -8.55 -1.11
CA ASN A 13 6.05 -9.27 -2.04
C ASN A 13 5.31 -10.25 -2.92
N SER A 14 4.00 -10.25 -2.88
CA SER A 14 3.19 -11.21 -3.60
C SER A 14 2.10 -10.52 -4.40
N GLU A 15 1.90 -10.94 -5.64
CA GLU A 15 0.82 -10.42 -6.46
C GLU A 15 -0.54 -10.73 -5.88
N LEU A 16 -0.69 -11.91 -5.30
CA LEU A 16 -1.95 -12.31 -4.66
C LEU A 16 -2.27 -11.43 -3.46
N GLN A 17 -1.27 -11.14 -2.65
CA GLN A 17 -1.44 -10.23 -1.51
C GLN A 17 -1.74 -8.83 -1.98
N ARG A 18 -1.06 -8.38 -3.03
CA ARG A 18 -1.32 -7.08 -3.63
C ARG A 18 -2.77 -6.95 -4.08
N ASP A 19 -3.25 -7.91 -4.85
CA ASP A 19 -4.60 -7.88 -5.38
C ASP A 19 -5.65 -7.95 -4.28
N ASP A 20 -5.42 -8.78 -3.28
CA ASP A 20 -6.32 -8.89 -2.14
C ASP A 20 -6.38 -7.58 -1.35
N PHE A 21 -5.23 -6.95 -1.17
CA PHE A 21 -5.15 -5.68 -0.45
C PHE A 21 -5.84 -4.56 -1.22
N ILE A 22 -5.65 -4.50 -2.53
CA ILE A 22 -6.33 -3.53 -3.39
C ILE A 22 -7.84 -3.69 -3.29
N GLU A 23 -8.33 -4.92 -3.28
CA GLU A 23 -9.74 -5.18 -3.12
C GLU A 23 -10.28 -4.65 -1.80
N LYS A 24 -9.55 -4.85 -0.73
CA LYS A 24 -9.93 -4.31 0.59
C LYS A 24 -9.96 -2.80 0.60
N LEU A 25 -8.98 -2.17 -0.03
CA LEU A 25 -8.92 -0.71 -0.11
C LEU A 25 -10.09 -0.16 -0.92
N ASP A 26 -10.42 -0.80 -2.02
CA ASP A 26 -11.55 -0.40 -2.85
C ASP A 26 -12.87 -0.52 -2.10
N LYS A 27 -13.06 -1.60 -1.36
CA LYS A 27 -14.26 -1.80 -0.56
C LYS A 27 -14.40 -0.76 0.55
N ALA A 28 -13.30 -0.32 1.09
CA ALA A 28 -13.29 0.70 2.14
C ALA A 28 -13.32 2.12 1.60
N HIS A 29 -13.30 2.29 0.27
CA HIS A 29 -13.24 3.59 -0.40
C HIS A 29 -12.04 4.42 0.06
N VAL A 30 -10.89 3.77 0.15
CA VAL A 30 -9.66 4.38 0.62
C VAL A 30 -8.78 4.72 -0.58
N ASP A 31 -8.26 5.95 -0.58
CA ASP A 31 -7.28 6.36 -1.58
C ASP A 31 -5.92 5.79 -1.24
N TYR A 32 -5.20 5.34 -2.24
CA TYR A 32 -3.89 4.78 -2.05
C TYR A 32 -3.02 4.99 -3.29
N ASP A 33 -1.71 4.93 -3.09
CA ASP A 33 -0.74 4.85 -4.17
C ASP A 33 -0.03 3.52 -4.08
N VAL A 34 0.21 2.90 -5.21
CA VAL A 34 0.97 1.67 -5.28
C VAL A 34 2.11 1.82 -6.28
N ARG A 35 3.29 1.37 -5.91
CA ARG A 35 4.46 1.37 -6.77
C ARG A 35 5.08 -0.01 -6.79
N GLU A 36 5.57 -0.39 -7.94
CA GLU A 36 6.38 -1.58 -8.07
C GLU A 36 7.84 -1.19 -7.90
N ASP A 37 8.49 -1.81 -6.94
CA ASP A 37 9.91 -1.59 -6.71
C ASP A 37 10.70 -2.78 -7.20
N LYS A 38 11.30 -2.62 -8.36
CA LYS A 38 12.14 -3.66 -8.96
C LYS A 38 13.60 -3.54 -8.55
N ALA A 39 13.97 -2.43 -7.95
CA ALA A 39 15.38 -2.14 -7.66
C ALA A 39 15.89 -2.83 -6.41
N SER A 40 15.02 -3.16 -5.48
CA SER A 40 15.42 -3.83 -4.25
C SER A 40 15.32 -5.34 -4.37
N VAL A 41 15.65 -5.85 -5.53
CA VAL A 41 15.37 -7.23 -5.85
C VAL A 41 16.49 -8.15 -5.43
N PHE A 42 16.29 -8.87 -4.37
CA PHE A 42 17.07 -10.05 -4.09
C PHE A 42 16.34 -11.25 -4.69
N GLY A 43 16.90 -11.83 -5.72
CA GLY A 43 16.34 -13.03 -6.32
C GLY A 43 15.19 -12.82 -7.30
N GLY A 44 15.09 -11.64 -7.91
CA GLY A 44 14.11 -11.39 -8.97
C GLY A 44 12.69 -11.15 -8.54
N LYS A 45 12.46 -10.87 -7.26
CA LYS A 45 11.12 -10.59 -6.75
C LYS A 45 10.82 -9.10 -6.79
N VAL A 46 9.60 -8.77 -7.15
CA VAL A 46 9.12 -7.39 -7.17
C VAL A 46 8.41 -7.09 -5.85
N ALA A 47 8.74 -5.97 -5.26
CA ALA A 47 8.04 -5.48 -4.08
C ALA A 47 6.99 -4.47 -4.49
N TYR A 48 5.83 -4.54 -3.89
CA TYR A 48 4.74 -3.59 -4.12
C TYR A 48 4.62 -2.70 -2.89
N VAL A 49 4.87 -1.42 -3.08
CA VAL A 49 4.85 -0.44 -1.99
C VAL A 49 3.56 0.36 -2.06
N PHE A 50 2.74 0.23 -1.04
CA PHE A 50 1.51 0.99 -0.92
C PHE A 50 1.72 2.17 0.01
N SER A 51 1.23 3.35 -0.40
CA SER A 51 1.20 4.53 0.44
C SER A 51 -0.24 4.86 0.76
N ILE A 52 -0.61 4.82 2.02
CA ILE A 52 -1.99 5.02 2.48
C ILE A 52 -1.96 5.99 3.63
N LYS A 53 -2.94 6.89 3.68
CA LYS A 53 -3.09 7.80 4.82
C LYS A 53 -3.35 6.98 6.07
N SER A 54 -2.68 7.33 7.16
CA SER A 54 -2.80 6.57 8.41
C SER A 54 -4.24 6.58 8.94
N ALA A 55 -4.97 7.66 8.74
CA ALA A 55 -6.37 7.73 9.12
C ALA A 55 -7.24 6.74 8.32
N ASP A 56 -6.93 6.56 7.05
CA ASP A 56 -7.66 5.65 6.18
C ASP A 56 -7.28 4.20 6.43
N LEU A 57 -6.04 3.96 6.81
CA LEU A 57 -5.57 2.63 7.12
C LEU A 57 -6.37 1.98 8.25
N LYS A 58 -6.83 2.78 9.21
CA LYS A 58 -7.65 2.29 10.30
C LYS A 58 -8.99 1.73 9.85
N LYS A 59 -9.45 2.15 8.69
CA LYS A 59 -10.72 1.65 8.12
C LYS A 59 -10.57 0.26 7.51
N VAL A 60 -9.37 -0.11 7.17
CA VAL A 60 -9.06 -1.36 6.47
C VAL A 60 -8.64 -2.45 7.45
N VAL A 61 -8.03 -2.07 8.54
CA VAL A 61 -7.49 -2.99 9.54
C VAL A 61 -8.51 -3.39 10.57
#